data_1c1f4b937395c97264e519471a393f24
#
_entry.id   1c1f4b937395c97264e519471a393f24
#
_cell.length_a   1.000
_cell.length_b   1.000
_cell.length_c   1.000
_cell.angle_alpha   90.00
_cell.angle_beta   90.00
_cell.angle_gamma   90.00
#
_symmetry.space_group_name_H-M   'P 1'
#
loop_
_entity.id
_entity.type
_entity.pdbx_description
1 polymer ?
#
loop_
_entity_poly.entity_id
_entity_poly.type
_entity_poly.pdbx_seq_one_letter_code
_entity_poly.pdbx_strand_id
1 'polypeptide(L)'
;MFLFLEGKSVLRILKAQPEDLGIILALQYRAFRSEARLLGNERIPPLMQTLKDLEKEYREGIVLKAVDEVGVIIGSVRAREKGDTLHIAKLMVLPERQGRGIGTQLLVAVEKACPKPRYEL
;
A
#
# COMPACT_ATOMS: atom_id res chain seq x y z
N MET A 1 -10.27 7.94 11.41
CA MET A 1 -10.46 9.02 10.51
C MET A 1 -9.54 10.15 10.86
N PHE A 2 -9.02 10.90 9.83
CA PHE A 2 -8.05 11.84 10.06
C PHE A 2 -8.56 13.20 9.94
N LEU A 3 -7.90 14.12 10.52
CA LEU A 3 -8.31 15.48 10.53
C LEU A 3 -7.48 16.31 9.59
N PHE A 4 -8.15 17.20 8.87
CA PHE A 4 -7.50 18.16 8.06
C PHE A 4 -7.31 19.45 8.85
N LEU A 5 -6.10 20.00 8.80
CA LEU A 5 -5.78 21.21 9.53
C LEU A 5 -4.99 22.18 8.67
N GLU A 6 -5.35 23.47 8.76
CA GLU A 6 -4.55 24.57 8.26
C GLU A 6 -4.15 24.48 6.78
N GLY A 7 -5.09 24.14 5.92
CA GLY A 7 -4.86 24.12 4.48
C GLY A 7 -4.10 22.91 3.98
N LYS A 8 -3.77 21.96 4.84
CA LYS A 8 -3.09 20.74 4.42
C LYS A 8 -4.08 19.75 3.82
N SER A 9 -3.58 18.96 2.87
CA SER A 9 -4.41 17.93 2.25
C SER A 9 -4.88 16.93 3.28
N VAL A 10 -6.14 16.51 3.10
CA VAL A 10 -6.75 15.49 3.92
C VAL A 10 -6.30 14.13 3.40
N LEU A 11 -5.70 13.31 4.27
CA LEU A 11 -5.32 11.95 3.94
C LEU A 11 -6.03 11.00 4.90
N ARG A 12 -6.69 9.99 4.35
CA ARG A 12 -7.30 8.94 5.14
C ARG A 12 -6.66 7.61 4.82
N ILE A 13 -6.37 6.83 5.85
CA ILE A 13 -5.88 5.47 5.67
C ILE A 13 -6.96 4.53 6.16
N LEU A 14 -7.44 3.67 5.27
CA LEU A 14 -8.59 2.81 5.48
C LEU A 14 -8.27 1.39 5.04
N LYS A 15 -9.02 0.44 5.58
CA LYS A 15 -8.95 -0.92 5.08
C LYS A 15 -9.51 -0.95 3.66
N ALA A 16 -8.80 -1.60 2.74
CA ALA A 16 -9.27 -1.75 1.37
C ALA A 16 -10.50 -2.66 1.32
N GLN A 17 -11.39 -2.35 0.40
CA GLN A 17 -12.56 -3.19 0.10
C GLN A 17 -12.26 -4.05 -1.13
N PRO A 18 -12.98 -5.14 -1.34
CA PRO A 18 -12.74 -5.99 -2.52
C PRO A 18 -12.77 -5.22 -3.85
N GLU A 19 -13.67 -4.24 -3.98
CA GLU A 19 -13.77 -3.44 -5.18
C GLU A 19 -12.59 -2.50 -5.40
N ASP A 20 -11.74 -2.30 -4.39
CA ASP A 20 -10.55 -1.45 -4.50
C ASP A 20 -9.38 -2.18 -5.14
N LEU A 21 -9.40 -3.52 -5.18
CA LEU A 21 -8.22 -4.31 -5.52
C LEU A 21 -7.72 -4.07 -6.95
N GLY A 22 -8.64 -3.89 -7.91
CA GLY A 22 -8.24 -3.57 -9.27
C GLY A 22 -7.48 -2.25 -9.35
N ILE A 23 -7.95 -1.24 -8.61
CA ILE A 23 -7.32 0.08 -8.56
C ILE A 23 -5.96 -0.02 -7.88
N ILE A 24 -5.88 -0.80 -6.79
CA ILE A 24 -4.62 -0.99 -6.06
C ILE A 24 -3.60 -1.70 -6.95
N LEU A 25 -4.02 -2.67 -7.75
CA LEU A 25 -3.11 -3.36 -8.66
C LEU A 25 -2.58 -2.40 -9.74
N ALA A 26 -3.44 -1.54 -10.29
CA ALA A 26 -3.02 -0.53 -11.26
C ALA A 26 -2.02 0.45 -10.63
N LEU A 27 -2.27 0.87 -9.39
CA LEU A 27 -1.35 1.69 -8.62
C LEU A 27 0.01 0.98 -8.46
N GLN A 28 -0.01 -0.30 -8.16
CA GLN A 28 1.20 -1.11 -8.00
C GLN A 28 2.03 -1.11 -9.27
N TYR A 29 1.40 -1.30 -10.43
CA TYR A 29 2.11 -1.28 -11.69
C TYR A 29 2.75 0.08 -11.94
N ARG A 30 2.06 1.17 -11.67
CA ARG A 30 2.62 2.51 -11.82
C ARG A 30 3.77 2.76 -10.86
N ALA A 31 3.61 2.39 -9.61
CA ALA A 31 4.63 2.64 -8.58
C ALA A 31 5.92 1.90 -8.86
N PHE A 32 5.83 0.65 -9.33
CA PHE A 32 7.01 -0.18 -9.54
C PHE A 32 7.59 -0.11 -10.96
N ARG A 33 6.90 0.53 -11.89
CA ARG A 33 7.41 0.65 -13.26
C ARG A 33 8.69 1.50 -13.33
N SER A 34 8.76 2.55 -12.52
CA SER A 34 9.96 3.39 -12.45
C SER A 34 11.16 2.58 -11.97
N GLU A 35 10.96 1.75 -10.94
CA GLU A 35 12.00 0.88 -10.43
C GLU A 35 12.45 -0.12 -11.49
N ALA A 36 11.51 -0.72 -12.21
CA ALA A 36 11.81 -1.66 -13.27
C ALA A 36 12.67 -1.02 -14.37
N ARG A 37 12.37 0.23 -14.73
CA ARG A 37 13.15 0.97 -15.72
C ARG A 37 14.57 1.20 -15.26
N LEU A 38 14.75 1.57 -13.99
CA LEU A 38 16.09 1.77 -13.43
C LEU A 38 16.91 0.49 -13.40
N LEU A 39 16.25 -0.64 -13.15
CA LEU A 39 16.91 -1.94 -13.12
C LEU A 39 17.10 -2.56 -14.51
N GLY A 40 16.48 -1.98 -15.53
CA GLY A 40 16.52 -2.54 -16.87
C GLY A 40 15.78 -3.87 -16.99
N ASN A 41 14.84 -4.15 -16.10
CA ASN A 41 14.11 -5.41 -16.07
C ASN A 41 12.64 -5.16 -15.73
N GLU A 42 11.77 -5.33 -16.72
CA GLU A 42 10.33 -5.12 -16.54
C GLU A 42 9.61 -6.35 -15.98
N ARG A 43 10.34 -7.41 -15.65
CA ARG A 43 9.77 -8.64 -15.12
C ARG A 43 9.98 -8.80 -13.61
N ILE A 44 10.11 -7.70 -12.90
CA ILE A 44 10.18 -7.74 -11.44
C ILE A 44 8.86 -8.25 -10.88
N PRO A 45 8.87 -8.98 -9.75
CA PRO A 45 7.66 -9.58 -9.20
C PRO A 45 6.45 -8.66 -9.06
N PRO A 46 6.58 -7.41 -8.60
CA PRO A 46 5.40 -6.54 -8.48
C PRO A 46 4.70 -6.26 -9.80
N LEU A 47 5.41 -6.32 -10.94
CA LEU A 47 4.82 -6.09 -12.25
C LEU A 47 4.24 -7.36 -12.87
N MET A 48 4.57 -8.53 -12.30
CA MET A 48 4.06 -9.82 -12.77
C MET A 48 2.84 -10.28 -11.99
N GLN A 49 2.52 -9.63 -10.90
CA GLN A 49 1.40 -10.01 -10.05
C GLN A 49 0.07 -9.79 -10.75
N THR A 50 -0.86 -10.73 -10.59
CA THR A 50 -2.18 -10.66 -11.18
C THR A 50 -3.22 -10.26 -10.14
N LEU A 51 -4.43 -9.95 -10.60
CA LEU A 51 -5.54 -9.65 -9.69
C LEU A 51 -5.86 -10.84 -8.79
N LYS A 52 -5.79 -12.07 -9.33
CA LYS A 52 -5.99 -13.28 -8.53
C LYS A 52 -4.98 -13.39 -7.40
N ASP A 53 -3.72 -13.06 -7.67
CA ASP A 53 -2.68 -13.07 -6.65
C ASP A 53 -3.01 -12.05 -5.55
N LEU A 54 -3.43 -10.86 -5.93
CA LEU A 54 -3.79 -9.82 -4.97
C LEU A 54 -5.03 -10.21 -4.17
N GLU A 55 -6.02 -10.80 -4.80
CA GLU A 55 -7.21 -11.29 -4.11
C GLU A 55 -6.85 -12.33 -3.05
N LYS A 56 -5.88 -13.20 -3.35
CA LYS A 56 -5.40 -14.18 -2.38
C LYS A 56 -4.74 -13.49 -1.19
N GLU A 57 -3.85 -12.51 -1.45
CA GLU A 57 -3.20 -11.75 -0.39
C GLU A 57 -4.23 -10.99 0.46
N TYR A 58 -5.27 -10.49 -0.16
CA TYR A 58 -6.36 -9.79 0.54
C TYR A 58 -7.09 -10.72 1.51
N ARG A 59 -7.33 -11.98 1.10
CA ARG A 59 -7.99 -12.95 1.97
C ARG A 59 -7.09 -13.44 3.10
N GLU A 60 -5.78 -13.49 2.86
CA GLU A 60 -4.82 -14.06 3.81
C GLU A 60 -4.19 -13.05 4.75
N GLY A 61 -4.38 -11.78 4.51
CA GLY A 61 -3.73 -10.75 5.29
C GLY A 61 -4.55 -9.49 5.42
N ILE A 62 -3.84 -8.37 5.49
CA ILE A 62 -4.47 -7.05 5.59
C ILE A 62 -3.98 -6.18 4.44
N VAL A 63 -4.90 -5.44 3.83
CA VAL A 63 -4.59 -4.48 2.77
C VAL A 63 -5.18 -3.14 3.19
N LEU A 64 -4.33 -2.13 3.29
CA LEU A 64 -4.74 -0.76 3.59
C LEU A 64 -4.57 0.11 2.36
N LYS A 65 -5.42 1.14 2.26
CA LYS A 65 -5.36 2.14 1.20
C LYS A 65 -5.21 3.52 1.80
N ALA A 66 -4.45 4.37 1.14
CA ALA A 66 -4.36 5.79 1.47
C ALA A 66 -5.17 6.55 0.43
N VAL A 67 -6.11 7.37 0.89
CA VAL A 67 -7.08 8.06 0.05
C VAL A 67 -6.93 9.57 0.27
N ASP A 68 -6.85 10.33 -0.82
CA ASP A 68 -6.73 11.78 -0.71
C ASP A 68 -8.10 12.45 -0.48
N GLU A 69 -8.10 13.79 -0.47
CA GLU A 69 -9.30 14.57 -0.13
C GLU A 69 -10.44 14.42 -1.13
N VAL A 70 -10.14 13.98 -2.35
CA VAL A 70 -11.19 13.77 -3.36
C VAL A 70 -11.56 12.30 -3.54
N GLY A 71 -11.00 11.42 -2.70
CA GLY A 71 -11.36 10.01 -2.72
C GLY A 71 -10.51 9.14 -3.62
N VAL A 72 -9.39 9.64 -4.11
CA VAL A 72 -8.49 8.87 -4.98
C VAL A 72 -7.53 8.05 -4.13
N ILE A 73 -7.35 6.78 -4.47
CA ILE A 73 -6.37 5.91 -3.82
C ILE A 73 -4.99 6.29 -4.35
N ILE A 74 -4.14 6.79 -3.45
CA ILE A 74 -2.80 7.29 -3.81
C ILE A 74 -1.67 6.46 -3.21
N GLY A 75 -1.99 5.48 -2.39
CA GLY A 75 -1.00 4.59 -1.81
C GLY A 75 -1.66 3.36 -1.22
N SER A 76 -0.86 2.36 -0.90
CA SER A 76 -1.35 1.11 -0.31
C SER A 76 -0.21 0.37 0.37
N VAL A 77 -0.56 -0.50 1.31
CA VAL A 77 0.38 -1.39 1.97
C VAL A 77 -0.33 -2.70 2.26
N ARG A 78 0.41 -3.79 2.16
CA ARG A 78 -0.10 -5.12 2.51
C ARG A 78 0.77 -5.74 3.59
N ALA A 79 0.15 -6.56 4.43
CA ALA A 79 0.89 -7.27 5.46
C ALA A 79 0.20 -8.59 5.76
N ARG A 80 0.98 -9.54 6.28
CA ARG A 80 0.49 -10.86 6.68
C ARG A 80 1.16 -11.27 7.99
N GLU A 81 0.37 -11.87 8.86
CA GLU A 81 0.91 -12.40 10.11
C GLU A 81 1.62 -13.72 9.87
N LYS A 82 2.79 -13.88 10.48
CA LYS A 82 3.53 -15.12 10.52
C LYS A 82 4.02 -15.33 11.95
N GLY A 83 3.27 -16.09 12.75
CA GLY A 83 3.59 -16.28 14.16
C GLY A 83 3.63 -14.94 14.90
N ASP A 84 4.78 -14.61 15.46
CA ASP A 84 4.97 -13.37 16.22
C ASP A 84 5.44 -12.20 15.35
N THR A 85 5.49 -12.39 14.03
CA THR A 85 6.02 -11.40 13.09
C THR A 85 4.91 -10.91 12.15
N LEU A 86 4.89 -9.61 11.89
CA LEU A 86 4.10 -9.04 10.81
C LEU A 86 5.01 -8.84 9.60
N HIS A 87 4.74 -9.58 8.54
CA HIS A 87 5.47 -9.47 7.30
C HIS A 87 4.79 -8.41 6.45
N ILE A 88 5.47 -7.29 6.25
CA ILE A 88 4.95 -6.13 5.51
C ILE A 88 5.47 -6.16 4.09
N ALA A 89 4.59 -6.06 3.12
CA ALA A 89 4.96 -6.13 1.72
C ALA A 89 4.21 -5.07 0.91
N LYS A 90 4.70 -4.80 -0.28
CA LYS A 90 4.02 -3.93 -1.25
C LYS A 90 3.61 -2.58 -0.67
N LEU A 91 4.52 -1.96 0.10
CA LEU A 91 4.35 -0.56 0.49
C LEU A 91 4.60 0.32 -0.73
N MET A 92 3.62 1.10 -1.13
CA MET A 92 3.72 1.88 -2.35
C MET A 92 2.90 3.16 -2.30
N VAL A 93 3.40 4.17 -3.00
CA VAL A 93 2.76 5.47 -3.15
C VAL A 93 2.89 5.88 -4.60
N LEU A 94 1.86 6.51 -5.16
CA LEU A 94 1.95 7.04 -6.52
C LEU A 94 3.20 7.90 -6.68
N PRO A 95 3.93 7.79 -7.80
CA PRO A 95 5.17 8.54 -7.99
C PRO A 95 5.01 10.04 -7.75
N GLU A 96 3.91 10.63 -8.22
CA GLU A 96 3.66 12.07 -8.09
C GLU A 96 3.29 12.50 -6.66
N ARG A 97 3.09 11.54 -5.76
CA ARG A 97 2.74 11.82 -4.36
C ARG A 97 3.82 11.40 -3.38
N GLN A 98 4.95 10.91 -3.88
CA GLN A 98 6.07 10.50 -3.02
C GLN A 98 6.74 11.72 -2.39
N GLY A 99 7.48 11.48 -1.30
CA GLY A 99 8.17 12.54 -0.58
C GLY A 99 7.30 13.38 0.34
N ARG A 100 6.08 12.92 0.65
CA ARG A 100 5.13 13.65 1.51
C ARG A 100 4.78 12.90 2.79
N GLY A 101 5.53 11.84 3.10
CA GLY A 101 5.31 11.07 4.32
C GLY A 101 4.15 10.07 4.25
N ILE A 102 3.54 9.86 3.09
CA ILE A 102 2.41 8.94 2.94
C ILE A 102 2.83 7.51 3.23
N GLY A 103 4.00 7.10 2.72
CA GLY A 103 4.53 5.76 2.97
C GLY A 103 4.73 5.49 4.45
N THR A 104 5.29 6.47 5.17
CA THR A 104 5.48 6.37 6.61
C THR A 104 4.14 6.24 7.35
N GLN A 105 3.13 7.00 6.93
CA GLN A 105 1.81 6.90 7.53
C GLN A 105 1.16 5.55 7.29
N LEU A 106 1.32 4.99 6.09
CA LEU A 106 0.83 3.64 5.78
C LEU A 106 1.52 2.59 6.65
N LEU A 107 2.83 2.71 6.82
CA LEU A 107 3.60 1.78 7.63
C LEU A 107 3.15 1.82 9.08
N VAL A 108 3.00 3.03 9.65
CA VAL A 108 2.50 3.18 11.01
C VAL A 108 1.09 2.60 11.14
N ALA A 109 0.23 2.85 10.16
CA ALA A 109 -1.15 2.37 10.19
C ALA A 109 -1.23 0.85 10.17
N VAL A 110 -0.43 0.17 9.34
CA VAL A 110 -0.47 -1.29 9.26
C VAL A 110 0.07 -1.93 10.53
N GLU A 111 1.08 -1.32 11.14
CA GLU A 111 1.60 -1.80 12.42
C GLU A 111 0.57 -1.66 13.54
N LYS A 112 -0.19 -0.56 13.54
CA LYS A 112 -1.27 -0.37 14.50
C LYS A 112 -2.45 -1.29 14.26
N ALA A 113 -2.75 -1.58 13.01
CA ALA A 113 -3.85 -2.47 12.64
C ALA A 113 -3.58 -3.91 13.06
N CYS A 114 -2.31 -4.31 13.11
CA CYS A 114 -1.91 -5.66 13.48
C CYS A 114 -0.62 -5.62 14.29
N PRO A 115 -0.70 -5.26 15.59
CA PRO A 115 0.50 -5.20 16.42
C PRO A 115 1.13 -6.57 16.61
N LYS A 116 2.43 -6.63 16.42
CA LYS A 116 3.22 -7.85 16.65
C LYS A 116 4.53 -7.47 17.31
N PRO A 117 5.18 -8.40 18.03
CA PRO A 117 6.51 -8.13 18.60
C PRO A 117 7.57 -7.83 17.56
N ARG A 118 7.40 -8.34 16.33
CA ARG A 118 8.36 -8.16 15.25
C ARG A 118 7.68 -7.71 13.97
N TYR A 119 8.40 -6.89 13.21
CA TYR A 119 7.99 -6.45 11.88
C TYR A 119 9.13 -6.76 10.92
N GLU A 120 8.81 -7.23 9.71
CA GLU A 120 9.81 -7.38 8.65
C GLU A 120 9.25 -6.89 7.33
N LEU A 121 10.13 -6.30 6.53
CA LEU A 121 9.80 -5.76 5.22
C LEU A 121 10.35 -6.65 4.11
#